data_d37e1f80b8192340c5fdffaa8dd3cd69
#
_entry.id   d37e1f80b8192340c5fdffaa8dd3cd69
#
_cell.length_a   1.000
_cell.length_b   1.000
_cell.length_c   1.000
_cell.angle_alpha   90.00
_cell.angle_beta   90.00
_cell.angle_gamma   90.00
#
_symmetry.space_group_name_H-M   'P 1'
#
loop_
_entity.id
_entity.type
_entity.pdbx_description
1 polymer ?
#
loop_
_entity_poly.entity_id
_entity_poly.type
_entity_poly.pdbx_seq_one_letter_code
_entity_poly.pdbx_strand_id
1 'polypeptide(L)'
;MKYCFPFSLVWAFLAGPWHSQAQTQPNLVILLADDLGYRDVGCYGGPVQTPAIDQLAEEGVRFTDFYSGCAVCSPSRATLLTGRHHIRTGVYSWISDEVQNSHLLLRERTLGEILKDRGYTTAHIGKWHLGLPTKNRAKPTPSHHGFDYWFTTWNNASPSHKNPNNFIRNGLSVGPLEGYSCQLVAEEAIEWLDHHRHPKAPFFLNLWFHEPHSPIAAPEEVVSKYGGLKDRNAIYSGTIDNTDRAIKRVIEKLDAMGVRGNTLIIYASDNGSYLDDRNGNLR
;
A
#
# COMPACT_ATOMS: atom_id res chain seq x y z
N MET A 1 64.59 44.02 -32.20
CA MET A 1 63.58 43.10 -32.78
C MET A 1 63.28 42.04 -31.78
N LYS A 2 62.09 42.12 -31.12
CA LYS A 2 61.64 41.13 -30.15
C LYS A 2 60.41 40.42 -30.81
N TYR A 3 60.56 39.12 -31.05
CA TYR A 3 59.48 38.29 -31.58
C TYR A 3 58.65 37.74 -30.42
N CYS A 4 57.38 38.14 -30.30
CA CYS A 4 56.37 37.51 -29.46
C CYS A 4 55.72 36.39 -30.25
N PHE A 5 55.77 35.16 -29.79
CA PHE A 5 54.96 34.05 -30.28
C PHE A 5 53.70 33.96 -29.43
N PRO A 6 52.49 33.88 -30.00
CA PRO A 6 51.29 33.61 -29.24
C PRO A 6 51.15 32.09 -29.03
N PHE A 7 51.06 31.66 -27.79
CA PHE A 7 50.70 30.31 -27.41
C PHE A 7 49.16 30.16 -27.56
N SER A 8 48.73 29.50 -28.61
CA SER A 8 47.31 29.11 -28.78
C SER A 8 47.08 27.80 -28.05
N LEU A 9 46.43 27.86 -26.87
CA LEU A 9 45.95 26.67 -26.15
C LEU A 9 44.69 26.13 -26.86
N VAL A 10 44.83 25.02 -27.58
CA VAL A 10 43.70 24.26 -28.13
C VAL A 10 43.15 23.38 -27.04
N TRP A 11 41.97 23.75 -26.50
CA TRP A 11 41.18 22.89 -25.64
C TRP A 11 40.44 21.85 -26.50
N ALA A 12 40.97 20.65 -26.56
CA ALA A 12 40.25 19.50 -27.12
C ALA A 12 39.19 19.04 -26.11
N PHE A 13 37.94 19.44 -26.31
CA PHE A 13 36.79 18.84 -25.60
C PHE A 13 36.64 17.39 -26.07
N LEU A 14 37.11 16.46 -25.25
CA LEU A 14 36.74 15.04 -25.39
C LEU A 14 35.28 14.88 -25.00
N ALA A 15 34.36 15.11 -25.95
CA ALA A 15 32.97 14.72 -25.84
C ALA A 15 32.91 13.18 -26.01
N GLY A 16 33.12 12.45 -24.92
CA GLY A 16 32.79 11.04 -24.87
C GLY A 16 31.29 10.88 -25.13
N PRO A 17 30.86 9.78 -25.78
CA PRO A 17 29.44 9.55 -26.00
C PRO A 17 28.74 9.44 -24.63
N TRP A 18 27.93 10.44 -24.30
CA TRP A 18 27.01 10.37 -23.18
C TRP A 18 25.99 9.31 -23.53
N HIS A 19 26.24 8.07 -23.12
CA HIS A 19 25.23 7.03 -23.14
C HIS A 19 24.21 7.42 -22.08
N SER A 20 23.18 8.12 -22.47
CA SER A 20 21.95 8.20 -21.70
C SER A 20 21.41 6.76 -21.61
N GLN A 21 21.75 6.05 -20.56
CA GLN A 21 21.01 4.85 -20.20
C GLN A 21 19.58 5.32 -20.02
N ALA A 22 18.68 4.83 -20.88
CA ALA A 22 17.26 5.05 -20.71
C ALA A 22 16.93 4.60 -19.29
N GLN A 23 16.60 5.55 -18.42
CA GLN A 23 16.29 5.27 -17.03
C GLN A 23 15.06 4.38 -17.04
N THR A 24 15.21 3.15 -16.60
CA THR A 24 14.09 2.21 -16.50
C THR A 24 13.05 2.80 -15.56
N GLN A 25 11.78 2.82 -15.99
CA GLN A 25 10.70 3.29 -15.13
C GLN A 25 10.70 2.47 -13.84
N PRO A 26 10.70 3.11 -12.64
CA PRO A 26 10.71 2.38 -11.38
C PRO A 26 9.37 1.67 -11.17
N ASN A 27 9.41 0.52 -10.51
CA ASN A 27 8.21 -0.08 -9.97
C ASN A 27 7.67 0.77 -8.81
N LEU A 28 6.39 0.67 -8.53
CA LEU A 28 5.74 1.33 -7.41
C LEU A 28 5.02 0.30 -6.55
N VAL A 29 5.27 0.35 -5.25
CA VAL A 29 4.55 -0.43 -4.23
C VAL A 29 4.01 0.53 -3.18
N ILE A 30 2.70 0.51 -2.96
CA ILE A 30 2.05 1.22 -1.86
C ILE A 30 1.58 0.19 -0.84
N LEU A 31 2.11 0.27 0.37
CA LEU A 31 1.73 -0.53 1.52
C LEU A 31 0.89 0.36 2.43
N LEU A 32 -0.42 0.12 2.54
CA LEU A 32 -1.32 0.93 3.32
C LEU A 32 -1.91 0.13 4.48
N ALA A 33 -1.70 0.61 5.70
CA ALA A 33 -2.37 0.11 6.90
C ALA A 33 -3.76 0.74 7.04
N ASP A 34 -4.63 0.14 7.84
CA ASP A 34 -6.01 0.55 8.11
C ASP A 34 -6.17 0.84 9.61
N ASP A 35 -6.44 2.10 9.98
CA ASP A 35 -6.55 2.57 11.38
C ASP A 35 -5.27 2.42 12.21
N LEU A 36 -4.09 2.58 11.60
CA LEU A 36 -2.81 2.54 12.32
C LEU A 36 -2.43 3.93 12.83
N GLY A 37 -2.08 4.00 14.10
CA GLY A 37 -1.65 5.24 14.74
C GLY A 37 -0.19 5.60 14.45
N TYR A 38 0.11 6.91 14.49
CA TYR A 38 1.46 7.43 14.29
C TYR A 38 2.48 6.80 15.25
N ARG A 39 2.10 6.56 16.51
CA ARG A 39 2.97 5.98 17.54
C ARG A 39 2.78 4.47 17.73
N ASP A 40 2.29 3.75 16.75
CA ASP A 40 2.20 2.30 16.83
C ASP A 40 3.51 1.62 16.41
N VAL A 41 4.21 2.17 15.42
CA VAL A 41 5.39 1.54 14.82
C VAL A 41 6.71 2.03 15.42
N GLY A 42 7.73 1.18 15.44
CA GLY A 42 9.02 1.44 16.08
C GLY A 42 9.73 2.68 15.59
N CYS A 43 9.76 2.92 14.27
CA CYS A 43 10.44 4.08 13.68
C CYS A 43 9.85 5.45 14.10
N TYR A 44 8.64 5.48 14.65
CA TYR A 44 8.04 6.67 15.26
C TYR A 44 8.00 6.61 16.79
N GLY A 45 8.74 5.69 17.42
CA GLY A 45 8.85 5.53 18.86
C GLY A 45 7.67 4.76 19.47
N GLY A 46 6.98 3.97 18.68
CA GLY A 46 5.90 3.09 19.12
C GLY A 46 6.39 1.83 19.85
N PRO A 47 5.50 1.18 20.61
CA PRO A 47 5.87 0.01 21.41
C PRO A 47 5.84 -1.31 20.63
N VAL A 48 5.33 -1.33 19.40
CA VAL A 48 5.22 -2.56 18.61
C VAL A 48 6.52 -2.82 17.87
N GLN A 49 6.94 -4.08 17.83
CA GLN A 49 8.09 -4.52 17.05
C GLN A 49 7.71 -4.55 15.57
N THR A 50 8.29 -3.63 14.79
CA THR A 50 8.01 -3.46 13.36
C THR A 50 9.30 -3.40 12.53
N PRO A 51 10.17 -4.44 12.60
CA PRO A 51 11.50 -4.37 12.01
C PRO A 51 11.50 -4.16 10.49
N ALA A 52 10.50 -4.63 9.74
CA ALA A 52 10.44 -4.43 8.31
C ALA A 52 10.05 -2.99 7.95
N ILE A 53 9.10 -2.40 8.67
CA ILE A 53 8.71 -0.99 8.51
C ILE A 53 9.85 -0.07 8.98
N ASP A 54 10.51 -0.42 10.11
CA ASP A 54 11.62 0.34 10.66
C ASP A 54 12.81 0.35 9.68
N GLN A 55 13.10 -0.78 9.02
CA GLN A 55 14.12 -0.88 7.97
C GLN A 55 13.78 0.02 6.77
N LEU A 56 12.51 0.07 6.32
CA LEU A 56 12.09 1.00 5.26
C LEU A 56 12.34 2.46 5.64
N ALA A 57 12.14 2.81 6.91
CA ALA A 57 12.39 4.15 7.41
C ALA A 57 13.89 4.49 7.51
N GLU A 58 14.75 3.50 7.82
CA GLU A 58 16.22 3.64 7.87
C GLU A 58 16.81 3.78 6.47
N GLU A 59 16.32 2.99 5.51
CA GLU A 59 16.80 2.99 4.12
C GLU A 59 16.25 4.15 3.27
N GLY A 60 15.18 4.80 3.73
CA GLY A 60 14.42 5.76 2.96
C GLY A 60 14.24 7.12 3.63
N VAL A 61 13.09 7.73 3.38
CA VAL A 61 12.69 9.01 3.95
C VAL A 61 11.52 8.81 4.90
N ARG A 62 11.68 9.21 6.16
CA ARG A 62 10.64 9.20 7.17
C ARG A 62 10.02 10.60 7.29
N PHE A 63 8.72 10.70 6.99
CA PHE A 63 7.97 11.94 7.11
C PHE A 63 7.48 12.14 8.56
N THR A 64 7.74 13.30 9.14
CA THR A 64 7.33 13.65 10.51
C THR A 64 6.00 14.39 10.56
N ASP A 65 5.61 15.04 9.45
CA ASP A 65 4.42 15.88 9.32
C ASP A 65 3.69 15.57 8.00
N PHE A 66 3.26 14.31 7.85
CA PHE A 66 2.49 13.85 6.70
C PHE A 66 1.13 13.35 7.17
N TYR A 67 0.06 13.92 6.60
CA TYR A 67 -1.31 13.64 7.02
C TYR A 67 -2.09 12.92 5.94
N SER A 68 -2.96 11.99 6.36
CA SER A 68 -3.94 11.36 5.47
C SER A 68 -4.96 12.39 4.95
N GLY A 69 -5.58 12.09 3.81
CA GLY A 69 -6.55 13.00 3.19
C GLY A 69 -7.87 13.15 3.94
N CYS A 70 -8.14 12.28 4.90
CA CYS A 70 -9.30 12.30 5.79
C CYS A 70 -9.06 11.39 6.98
N ALA A 71 -9.75 11.64 8.10
CA ALA A 71 -9.71 10.78 9.29
C ALA A 71 -10.61 9.54 9.17
N VAL A 72 -11.07 9.17 7.96
CA VAL A 72 -11.99 8.05 7.68
C VAL A 72 -11.52 7.31 6.43
N CYS A 73 -11.61 5.99 6.44
CA CYS A 73 -11.05 5.08 5.43
C CYS A 73 -11.40 5.43 3.97
N SER A 74 -12.70 5.35 3.58
CA SER A 74 -13.09 5.53 2.16
C SER A 74 -12.68 6.89 1.59
N PRO A 75 -12.90 8.04 2.27
CA PRO A 75 -12.46 9.33 1.78
C PRO A 75 -10.95 9.45 1.66
N SER A 76 -10.19 8.93 2.63
CA SER A 76 -8.73 8.94 2.59
C SER A 76 -8.19 8.12 1.43
N ARG A 77 -8.74 6.91 1.21
CA ARG A 77 -8.39 6.04 0.08
C ARG A 77 -8.71 6.67 -1.27
N ALA A 78 -9.85 7.37 -1.37
CA ALA A 78 -10.20 8.14 -2.57
C ALA A 78 -9.19 9.26 -2.84
N THR A 79 -8.78 10.00 -1.79
CA THR A 79 -7.75 11.05 -1.90
C THR A 79 -6.41 10.45 -2.34
N LEU A 80 -5.99 9.32 -1.75
CA LEU A 80 -4.73 8.64 -2.10
C LEU A 80 -4.69 8.23 -3.57
N LEU A 81 -5.76 7.63 -4.09
CA LEU A 81 -5.78 7.17 -5.48
C LEU A 81 -5.91 8.29 -6.50
N THR A 82 -6.54 9.42 -6.16
CA THR A 82 -6.87 10.48 -7.13
C THR A 82 -6.00 11.71 -7.01
N GLY A 83 -5.26 11.87 -5.90
CA GLY A 83 -4.56 13.11 -5.56
C GLY A 83 -5.50 14.30 -5.34
N ARG A 84 -6.82 14.07 -5.19
CA ARG A 84 -7.84 15.10 -5.02
C ARG A 84 -8.50 15.01 -3.66
N HIS A 85 -8.87 16.15 -3.09
CA HIS A 85 -9.65 16.18 -1.85
C HIS A 85 -10.93 15.36 -2.00
N HIS A 86 -11.21 14.48 -1.06
CA HIS A 86 -12.29 13.48 -1.11
C HIS A 86 -13.69 14.05 -1.41
N ILE A 87 -14.00 15.26 -0.96
CA ILE A 87 -15.29 15.92 -1.26
C ILE A 87 -15.49 16.09 -2.78
N ARG A 88 -14.41 16.26 -3.55
CA ARG A 88 -14.48 16.40 -5.01
C ARG A 88 -14.65 15.06 -5.72
N THR A 89 -14.25 13.96 -5.08
CA THR A 89 -14.33 12.60 -5.65
C THR A 89 -15.71 11.96 -5.47
N GLY A 90 -16.62 12.58 -4.71
CA GLY A 90 -17.93 12.04 -4.40
C GLY A 90 -17.95 11.07 -3.22
N VAL A 91 -16.79 10.91 -2.53
CA VAL A 91 -16.66 10.05 -1.35
C VAL A 91 -16.59 10.92 -0.11
N TYR A 92 -17.73 11.14 0.53
CA TYR A 92 -17.88 12.09 1.67
C TYR A 92 -17.61 11.44 3.03
N SER A 93 -17.88 10.15 3.16
CA SER A 93 -17.74 9.38 4.39
C SER A 93 -17.44 7.92 4.05
N TRP A 94 -17.29 7.06 5.07
CA TRP A 94 -17.14 5.62 4.86
C TRP A 94 -18.32 5.04 4.05
N ILE A 95 -18.02 4.06 3.21
CA ILE A 95 -18.99 3.48 2.29
C ILE A 95 -19.50 2.15 2.86
N SER A 96 -20.83 2.00 2.95
CA SER A 96 -21.49 0.72 3.17
C SER A 96 -22.09 0.23 1.85
N ASP A 97 -21.46 -0.75 1.23
CA ASP A 97 -21.81 -1.20 -0.11
C ASP A 97 -23.24 -1.77 -0.22
N GLU A 98 -23.74 -2.36 0.86
CA GLU A 98 -25.08 -2.95 0.86
C GLU A 98 -26.21 -1.93 0.93
N VAL A 99 -26.01 -0.79 1.59
CA VAL A 99 -27.05 0.20 1.86
C VAL A 99 -26.88 1.51 1.12
N GLN A 100 -25.69 1.79 0.58
CA GLN A 100 -25.36 3.05 -0.10
C GLN A 100 -25.02 2.82 -1.57
N ASN A 101 -25.37 3.81 -2.42
CA ASN A 101 -24.91 3.86 -3.82
C ASN A 101 -23.55 4.56 -3.98
N SER A 102 -23.00 5.12 -2.91
CA SER A 102 -21.72 5.81 -2.91
C SER A 102 -20.58 4.91 -3.42
N HIS A 103 -19.73 5.45 -4.24
CA HIS A 103 -18.53 4.81 -4.77
C HIS A 103 -17.58 5.89 -5.32
N LEU A 104 -16.33 5.54 -5.57
CA LEU A 104 -15.41 6.38 -6.30
C LEU A 104 -15.94 6.57 -7.74
N LEU A 105 -16.13 7.83 -8.13
CA LEU A 105 -16.76 8.15 -9.43
C LEU A 105 -15.80 7.83 -10.58
N LEU A 106 -16.35 7.27 -11.67
CA LEU A 106 -15.57 6.92 -12.88
C LEU A 106 -14.97 8.11 -13.61
N ARG A 107 -15.44 9.33 -13.35
CA ARG A 107 -14.84 10.57 -13.88
C ARG A 107 -13.52 10.93 -13.18
N GLU A 108 -13.26 10.35 -12.02
CA GLU A 108 -12.02 10.59 -11.27
C GLU A 108 -10.91 9.74 -11.86
N ARG A 109 -9.82 10.39 -12.24
CA ARG A 109 -8.65 9.70 -12.77
C ARG A 109 -7.77 9.22 -11.63
N THR A 110 -7.56 7.91 -11.54
CA THR A 110 -6.81 7.28 -10.47
C THR A 110 -5.34 7.09 -10.83
N LEU A 111 -4.51 6.90 -9.80
CA LEU A 111 -3.10 6.50 -9.97
C LEU A 111 -2.98 5.19 -10.76
N GLY A 112 -3.91 4.24 -10.56
CA GLY A 112 -3.97 2.99 -11.34
C GLY A 112 -4.10 3.25 -12.83
N GLU A 113 -5.06 4.09 -13.25
CA GLU A 113 -5.26 4.46 -14.65
C GLU A 113 -4.07 5.22 -15.23
N ILE A 114 -3.49 6.16 -14.46
CA ILE A 114 -2.33 6.96 -14.92
C ILE A 114 -1.12 6.04 -15.17
N LEU A 115 -0.85 5.12 -14.28
CA LEU A 115 0.29 4.20 -14.41
C LEU A 115 0.03 3.16 -15.51
N LYS A 116 -1.19 2.64 -15.62
CA LYS A 116 -1.58 1.74 -16.71
C LYS A 116 -1.36 2.39 -18.09
N ASP A 117 -1.74 3.64 -18.28
CA ASP A 117 -1.48 4.41 -19.51
C ASP A 117 0.01 4.64 -19.79
N ARG A 118 0.86 4.48 -18.78
CA ARG A 118 2.33 4.52 -18.88
C ARG A 118 2.97 3.15 -19.07
N GLY A 119 2.15 2.11 -19.29
CA GLY A 119 2.62 0.74 -19.57
C GLY A 119 2.93 -0.10 -18.33
N TYR A 120 2.48 0.33 -17.15
CA TYR A 120 2.59 -0.49 -15.93
C TYR A 120 1.57 -1.62 -15.94
N THR A 121 1.98 -2.79 -15.44
CA THR A 121 1.04 -3.81 -14.99
C THR A 121 0.58 -3.46 -13.57
N THR A 122 -0.72 -3.49 -13.33
CA THR A 122 -1.29 -2.92 -12.10
C THR A 122 -2.06 -3.95 -11.30
N ALA A 123 -1.87 -3.99 -9.99
CA ALA A 123 -2.66 -4.81 -9.07
C ALA A 123 -3.13 -4.04 -7.85
N HIS A 124 -4.37 -4.32 -7.42
CA HIS A 124 -4.89 -3.93 -6.12
C HIS A 124 -5.18 -5.16 -5.27
N ILE A 125 -4.57 -5.26 -4.09
CA ILE A 125 -4.70 -6.41 -3.21
C ILE A 125 -4.99 -5.93 -1.79
N GLY A 126 -6.06 -6.47 -1.17
CA GLY A 126 -6.51 -6.13 0.17
C GLY A 126 -7.80 -5.33 0.23
N LYS A 127 -8.00 -4.47 1.20
CA LYS A 127 -9.22 -3.70 1.41
C LYS A 127 -9.44 -2.65 0.31
N TRP A 128 -10.61 -2.68 -0.36
CA TRP A 128 -10.94 -1.65 -1.36
C TRP A 128 -11.64 -0.44 -0.75
N HIS A 129 -12.80 -0.63 -0.21
CA HIS A 129 -13.64 0.37 0.48
C HIS A 129 -13.97 1.64 -0.33
N LEU A 130 -13.96 1.54 -1.66
CA LEU A 130 -14.32 2.62 -2.59
C LEU A 130 -15.55 2.29 -3.46
N GLY A 131 -16.32 1.31 -3.03
CA GLY A 131 -17.50 0.79 -3.69
C GLY A 131 -17.19 -0.47 -4.49
N LEU A 132 -17.96 -1.53 -4.22
CA LEU A 132 -17.96 -2.77 -5.00
C LEU A 132 -19.41 -3.18 -5.29
N PRO A 133 -19.65 -3.91 -6.38
CA PRO A 133 -20.96 -4.44 -6.69
C PRO A 133 -21.46 -5.34 -5.57
N THR A 134 -22.73 -5.25 -5.28
CA THR A 134 -23.47 -6.20 -4.44
C THR A 134 -24.59 -6.85 -5.25
N LYS A 135 -25.29 -7.83 -4.69
CA LYS A 135 -26.43 -8.47 -5.37
C LYS A 135 -27.45 -7.44 -5.89
N ASN A 136 -27.64 -6.33 -5.18
CA ASN A 136 -28.69 -5.36 -5.44
C ASN A 136 -28.16 -4.01 -5.99
N ARG A 137 -26.85 -3.84 -6.15
CA ARG A 137 -26.25 -2.56 -6.54
C ARG A 137 -25.09 -2.77 -7.49
N ALA A 138 -25.22 -2.25 -8.70
CA ALA A 138 -24.10 -2.16 -9.63
C ALA A 138 -23.21 -1.00 -9.23
N LYS A 139 -21.91 -1.27 -9.07
CA LYS A 139 -20.87 -0.28 -8.77
C LYS A 139 -19.62 -0.58 -9.58
N PRO A 140 -18.74 0.40 -9.81
CA PRO A 140 -17.43 0.15 -10.39
C PRO A 140 -16.60 -0.83 -9.53
N THR A 141 -15.73 -1.57 -10.19
CA THR A 141 -14.74 -2.45 -9.55
C THR A 141 -13.35 -1.84 -9.69
N PRO A 142 -12.32 -2.36 -9.01
CA PRO A 142 -10.95 -1.91 -9.21
C PRO A 142 -10.49 -1.91 -10.67
N SER A 143 -11.01 -2.83 -11.51
CA SER A 143 -10.72 -2.83 -12.96
C SER A 143 -11.14 -1.56 -13.67
N HIS A 144 -12.24 -0.93 -13.25
CA HIS A 144 -12.72 0.34 -13.82
C HIS A 144 -11.85 1.53 -13.38
N HIS A 145 -10.98 1.33 -12.41
CA HIS A 145 -10.05 2.30 -11.84
C HIS A 145 -8.59 1.97 -12.15
N GLY A 146 -8.36 1.21 -13.25
CA GLY A 146 -7.03 1.00 -13.80
C GLY A 146 -6.25 -0.18 -13.23
N PHE A 147 -6.87 -1.08 -12.48
CA PHE A 147 -6.20 -2.28 -11.98
C PHE A 147 -6.47 -3.49 -12.88
N ASP A 148 -5.42 -4.10 -13.43
CA ASP A 148 -5.49 -5.29 -14.27
C ASP A 148 -5.83 -6.54 -13.47
N TYR A 149 -5.38 -6.58 -12.23
CA TYR A 149 -5.59 -7.65 -11.27
C TYR A 149 -6.07 -7.10 -9.94
N TRP A 150 -7.00 -7.82 -9.28
CA TRP A 150 -7.41 -7.45 -7.94
C TRP A 150 -7.92 -8.62 -7.11
N PHE A 151 -7.52 -8.59 -5.83
CA PHE A 151 -7.95 -9.52 -4.80
C PHE A 151 -8.34 -8.71 -3.58
N THR A 152 -9.65 -8.59 -3.30
CA THR A 152 -10.11 -7.56 -2.37
C THR A 152 -11.34 -7.97 -1.57
N THR A 153 -11.62 -7.19 -0.54
CA THR A 153 -12.87 -7.18 0.21
C THR A 153 -13.61 -5.86 -0.03
N TRP A 154 -14.93 -5.82 0.23
CA TRP A 154 -15.70 -4.57 0.20
C TRP A 154 -15.15 -3.56 1.21
N ASN A 155 -15.01 -3.99 2.46
CA ASN A 155 -14.52 -3.25 3.61
C ASN A 155 -13.54 -4.15 4.39
N ASN A 156 -13.86 -4.58 5.60
CA ASN A 156 -12.98 -5.39 6.42
C ASN A 156 -12.98 -6.86 6.02
N ALA A 157 -11.91 -7.56 6.37
CA ALA A 157 -11.88 -9.02 6.33
C ALA A 157 -12.92 -9.57 7.34
N SER A 158 -13.80 -10.45 6.89
CA SER A 158 -14.93 -10.96 7.66
C SER A 158 -14.95 -12.49 7.66
N PRO A 159 -15.34 -13.14 8.77
CA PRO A 159 -15.88 -12.59 10.02
C PRO A 159 -14.83 -11.95 10.94
N SER A 160 -13.54 -12.18 10.69
CA SER A 160 -12.40 -11.55 11.39
C SER A 160 -11.16 -11.57 10.51
N HIS A 161 -10.06 -10.99 10.97
CA HIS A 161 -8.76 -11.12 10.29
C HIS A 161 -8.24 -12.57 10.27
N LYS A 162 -8.76 -13.44 11.14
CA LYS A 162 -8.48 -14.88 11.08
C LYS A 162 -9.56 -15.61 10.29
N ASN A 163 -9.15 -16.40 9.31
CA ASN A 163 -9.99 -17.25 8.46
C ASN A 163 -11.14 -16.46 7.79
N PRO A 164 -10.82 -15.41 7.01
CA PRO A 164 -11.84 -14.62 6.33
C PRO A 164 -12.51 -15.41 5.19
N ASN A 165 -13.75 -15.03 4.83
CA ASN A 165 -14.52 -15.71 3.80
C ASN A 165 -15.13 -14.77 2.75
N ASN A 166 -14.75 -13.50 2.77
CA ASN A 166 -15.37 -12.45 1.97
C ASN A 166 -14.44 -11.82 0.91
N PHE A 167 -13.33 -12.48 0.59
CA PHE A 167 -12.46 -12.03 -0.48
C PHE A 167 -13.04 -12.35 -1.87
N ILE A 168 -12.77 -11.44 -2.79
CA ILE A 168 -13.16 -11.52 -4.21
C ILE A 168 -11.89 -11.35 -5.05
N ARG A 169 -11.64 -12.26 -5.97
CA ARG A 169 -10.56 -12.18 -6.96
C ARG A 169 -11.14 -11.92 -8.34
N ASN A 170 -10.82 -10.76 -8.94
CA ASN A 170 -11.26 -10.38 -10.29
C ASN A 170 -12.77 -10.59 -10.55
N GLY A 171 -13.61 -10.29 -9.54
CA GLY A 171 -15.07 -10.42 -9.61
C GLY A 171 -15.66 -11.74 -9.13
N LEU A 172 -14.83 -12.73 -8.81
CA LEU A 172 -15.26 -14.04 -8.34
C LEU A 172 -15.01 -14.20 -6.84
N SER A 173 -15.99 -14.65 -6.08
CA SER A 173 -15.83 -14.99 -4.67
C SER A 173 -14.80 -16.12 -4.53
N VAL A 174 -13.85 -15.95 -3.60
CA VAL A 174 -12.82 -16.96 -3.31
C VAL A 174 -13.34 -18.00 -2.31
N GLY A 175 -14.32 -17.64 -1.50
CA GLY A 175 -14.83 -18.50 -0.42
C GLY A 175 -13.98 -18.41 0.86
N PRO A 176 -14.16 -19.35 1.79
CA PRO A 176 -13.41 -19.40 3.04
C PRO A 176 -11.91 -19.60 2.81
N LEU A 177 -11.10 -18.80 3.51
CA LEU A 177 -9.65 -18.89 3.49
C LEU A 177 -9.13 -19.24 4.89
N GLU A 178 -8.03 -19.98 4.98
CA GLU A 178 -7.35 -20.28 6.23
C GLU A 178 -6.16 -19.32 6.45
N GLY A 179 -6.00 -18.85 7.67
CA GLY A 179 -4.90 -17.95 8.05
C GLY A 179 -5.36 -16.54 8.42
N TYR A 180 -4.42 -15.61 8.40
CA TYR A 180 -4.65 -14.21 8.79
C TYR A 180 -4.65 -13.31 7.56
N SER A 181 -5.57 -12.35 7.50
CA SER A 181 -5.78 -11.49 6.32
C SER A 181 -4.50 -10.81 5.82
N CYS A 182 -3.64 -10.27 6.70
CA CYS A 182 -2.37 -9.69 6.28
C CYS A 182 -1.44 -10.69 5.57
N GLN A 183 -1.39 -11.93 6.07
CA GLN A 183 -0.57 -12.99 5.48
C GLN A 183 -1.14 -13.45 4.13
N LEU A 184 -2.47 -13.56 4.02
CA LEU A 184 -3.16 -13.90 2.77
C LEU A 184 -2.99 -12.81 1.71
N VAL A 185 -3.06 -11.53 2.12
CA VAL A 185 -2.81 -10.38 1.26
C VAL A 185 -1.37 -10.35 0.76
N ALA A 186 -0.39 -10.66 1.62
CA ALA A 186 1.01 -10.78 1.22
C ALA A 186 1.26 -11.98 0.30
N GLU A 187 0.64 -13.13 0.57
CA GLU A 187 0.73 -14.32 -0.27
C GLU A 187 0.20 -14.05 -1.68
N GLU A 188 -0.98 -13.45 -1.79
CA GLU A 188 -1.58 -13.08 -3.07
C GLU A 188 -0.71 -12.07 -3.84
N ALA A 189 -0.06 -11.13 -3.12
CA ALA A 189 0.86 -10.19 -3.74
C ALA A 189 2.11 -10.89 -4.31
N ILE A 190 2.65 -11.87 -3.60
CA ILE A 190 3.79 -12.67 -4.02
C ILE A 190 3.40 -13.52 -5.25
N GLU A 191 2.24 -14.18 -5.19
CA GLU A 191 1.70 -14.96 -6.32
C GLU A 191 1.50 -14.09 -7.57
N TRP A 192 0.96 -12.88 -7.39
CA TRP A 192 0.82 -11.94 -8.50
C TRP A 192 2.16 -11.50 -9.08
N LEU A 193 3.15 -11.22 -8.24
CA LEU A 193 4.50 -10.85 -8.67
C LEU A 193 5.17 -11.96 -9.47
N ASP A 194 4.90 -13.23 -9.14
CA ASP A 194 5.49 -14.39 -9.83
C ASP A 194 4.78 -14.73 -11.13
N HIS A 195 3.45 -14.70 -11.15
CA HIS A 195 2.68 -15.39 -12.18
C HIS A 195 1.73 -14.52 -12.99
N HIS A 196 1.36 -13.33 -12.50
CA HIS A 196 0.29 -12.56 -13.13
C HIS A 196 0.74 -11.21 -13.73
N ARG A 197 1.87 -10.65 -13.31
CA ARG A 197 2.40 -9.41 -13.89
C ARG A 197 3.10 -9.69 -15.23
N HIS A 198 3.17 -8.69 -16.10
CA HIS A 198 4.01 -8.78 -17.29
C HIS A 198 5.50 -8.65 -16.90
N PRO A 199 6.38 -9.64 -17.18
CA PRO A 199 7.72 -9.72 -16.63
C PRO A 199 8.66 -8.58 -17.07
N LYS A 200 8.40 -7.96 -18.22
CA LYS A 200 9.22 -6.88 -18.82
C LYS A 200 8.66 -5.49 -18.57
N ALA A 201 7.44 -5.35 -18.06
CA ALA A 201 6.84 -4.07 -17.76
C ALA A 201 7.15 -3.65 -16.32
N PRO A 202 7.24 -2.35 -16.03
CA PRO A 202 7.19 -1.88 -14.66
C PRO A 202 5.84 -2.24 -14.04
N PHE A 203 5.78 -2.33 -12.73
CA PHE A 203 4.54 -2.68 -12.05
C PHE A 203 4.15 -1.67 -10.98
N PHE A 204 2.84 -1.59 -10.75
CA PHE A 204 2.22 -0.91 -9.64
C PHE A 204 1.47 -1.93 -8.78
N LEU A 205 1.96 -2.17 -7.57
CA LEU A 205 1.33 -3.00 -6.56
C LEU A 205 0.74 -2.12 -5.47
N ASN A 206 -0.58 -2.03 -5.43
CA ASN A 206 -1.35 -1.30 -4.42
C ASN A 206 -1.83 -2.29 -3.37
N LEU A 207 -1.08 -2.43 -2.28
CA LEU A 207 -1.27 -3.43 -1.24
C LEU A 207 -1.84 -2.78 0.01
N TRP A 208 -3.15 -2.95 0.24
CA TRP A 208 -3.88 -2.31 1.33
C TRP A 208 -4.32 -3.34 2.35
N PHE A 209 -3.64 -3.36 3.48
CA PHE A 209 -3.95 -4.25 4.59
C PHE A 209 -5.27 -3.86 5.26
N HIS A 210 -5.86 -4.79 6.00
CA HIS A 210 -7.06 -4.57 6.81
C HIS A 210 -6.69 -4.20 8.25
N GLU A 211 -5.46 -4.43 8.61
CA GLU A 211 -4.92 -4.33 9.96
C GLU A 211 -4.38 -2.92 10.24
N PRO A 212 -4.50 -2.47 11.48
CA PRO A 212 -5.11 -3.10 12.65
C PRO A 212 -6.59 -2.75 12.90
N HIS A 213 -7.39 -2.40 11.87
CA HIS A 213 -8.83 -2.15 12.00
C HIS A 213 -9.56 -3.37 12.61
N SER A 214 -10.61 -3.12 13.38
CA SER A 214 -11.45 -4.20 13.95
C SER A 214 -12.25 -4.95 12.87
N PRO A 215 -12.56 -6.27 13.09
CA PRO A 215 -12.21 -7.10 14.24
C PRO A 215 -10.78 -7.63 14.15
N ILE A 216 -9.98 -7.34 15.20
CA ILE A 216 -8.56 -7.69 15.26
C ILE A 216 -8.33 -9.18 15.56
N ALA A 217 -7.31 -9.76 14.93
CA ALA A 217 -6.82 -11.10 15.25
C ALA A 217 -5.35 -11.26 14.83
N ALA A 218 -4.57 -11.94 15.66
CA ALA A 218 -3.19 -12.33 15.36
C ALA A 218 -2.87 -13.71 15.96
N PRO A 219 -1.82 -14.39 15.49
CA PRO A 219 -1.36 -15.64 16.07
C PRO A 219 -1.04 -15.49 17.55
N GLU A 220 -1.39 -16.51 18.35
CA GLU A 220 -1.19 -16.48 19.81
C GLU A 220 0.29 -16.29 20.19
N GLU A 221 1.20 -16.90 19.46
CA GLU A 221 2.64 -16.76 19.67
C GLU A 221 3.16 -15.33 19.38
N VAL A 222 2.44 -14.56 18.58
CA VAL A 222 2.75 -13.15 18.33
C VAL A 222 2.16 -12.28 19.43
N VAL A 223 0.89 -12.51 19.78
CA VAL A 223 0.19 -11.76 20.83
C VAL A 223 0.87 -11.92 22.19
N SER A 224 1.39 -13.12 22.49
CA SER A 224 2.05 -13.42 23.77
C SER A 224 3.27 -12.54 24.07
N LYS A 225 3.89 -11.92 23.06
CA LYS A 225 4.99 -10.96 23.25
C LYS A 225 4.53 -9.64 23.90
N TYR A 226 3.25 -9.32 23.78
CA TYR A 226 2.65 -8.05 24.21
C TYR A 226 1.71 -8.21 25.42
N GLY A 227 1.44 -9.46 25.83
CA GLY A 227 0.50 -9.78 26.91
C GLY A 227 -0.15 -11.13 26.66
N GLY A 228 -1.46 -11.18 26.47
CA GLY A 228 -2.18 -12.42 26.20
C GLY A 228 -3.50 -12.20 25.45
N LEU A 229 -4.12 -13.28 24.99
CA LEU A 229 -5.36 -13.25 24.19
C LEU A 229 -6.58 -12.65 24.92
N LYS A 230 -6.49 -12.36 26.21
CA LYS A 230 -7.53 -11.65 26.97
C LYS A 230 -7.30 -10.14 26.99
N ASP A 231 -6.12 -9.68 26.61
CA ASP A 231 -5.76 -8.26 26.53
C ASP A 231 -5.93 -7.76 25.10
N ARG A 232 -6.91 -6.86 24.92
CA ARG A 232 -7.20 -6.27 23.61
C ARG A 232 -6.02 -5.47 23.06
N ASN A 233 -5.25 -4.79 23.90
CA ASN A 233 -4.07 -4.04 23.48
C ASN A 233 -2.94 -4.97 23.01
N ALA A 234 -2.80 -6.14 23.68
CA ALA A 234 -1.86 -7.17 23.23
C ALA A 234 -2.25 -7.75 21.86
N ILE A 235 -3.55 -8.03 21.65
CA ILE A 235 -4.05 -8.49 20.36
C ILE A 235 -3.84 -7.41 19.28
N TYR A 236 -4.11 -6.15 19.59
CA TYR A 236 -3.88 -5.02 18.68
C TYR A 236 -2.40 -4.92 18.28
N SER A 237 -1.49 -4.93 19.25
CA SER A 237 -0.04 -4.90 19.01
C SER A 237 0.43 -6.13 18.22
N GLY A 238 -0.08 -7.33 18.57
CA GLY A 238 0.19 -8.57 17.85
C GLY A 238 -0.32 -8.54 16.40
N THR A 239 -1.43 -7.85 16.15
CA THR A 239 -1.97 -7.68 14.80
C THR A 239 -1.03 -6.82 13.93
N ILE A 240 -0.44 -5.77 14.50
CA ILE A 240 0.54 -4.92 13.81
C ILE A 240 1.86 -5.69 13.55
N ASP A 241 2.40 -6.40 14.58
CA ASP A 241 3.60 -7.25 14.41
C ASP A 241 3.38 -8.30 13.30
N ASN A 242 2.21 -8.94 13.27
CA ASN A 242 1.91 -9.92 12.22
C ASN A 242 1.80 -9.29 10.82
N THR A 243 1.33 -8.04 10.73
CA THR A 243 1.30 -7.27 9.47
C THR A 243 2.72 -6.88 9.03
N ASP A 244 3.59 -6.47 9.96
CA ASP A 244 4.99 -6.20 9.66
C ASP A 244 5.71 -7.43 9.08
N ARG A 245 5.43 -8.63 9.63
CA ARG A 245 5.94 -9.89 9.07
C ARG A 245 5.42 -10.16 7.66
N ALA A 246 4.17 -9.83 7.38
CA ALA A 246 3.60 -9.93 6.04
C ALA A 246 4.28 -8.96 5.06
N ILE A 247 4.53 -7.72 5.49
CA ILE A 247 5.30 -6.71 4.74
C ILE A 247 6.71 -7.21 4.46
N LYS A 248 7.39 -7.78 5.46
CA LYS A 248 8.72 -8.36 5.30
C LYS A 248 8.77 -9.38 4.16
N ARG A 249 7.81 -10.30 4.09
CA ARG A 249 7.72 -11.31 3.02
C ARG A 249 7.64 -10.67 1.63
N VAL A 250 6.85 -9.60 1.49
CA VAL A 250 6.75 -8.87 0.21
C VAL A 250 8.07 -8.19 -0.15
N ILE A 251 8.76 -7.57 0.82
CA ILE A 251 10.07 -6.95 0.62
C ILE A 251 11.10 -7.99 0.20
N GLU A 252 11.20 -9.11 0.94
CA GLU A 252 12.10 -10.23 0.60
C GLU A 252 11.82 -10.80 -0.79
N LYS A 253 10.56 -10.79 -1.23
CA LYS A 253 10.21 -11.16 -2.60
C LYS A 253 10.77 -10.20 -3.62
N LEU A 254 10.67 -8.89 -3.40
CA LEU A 254 11.27 -7.87 -4.29
C LEU A 254 12.79 -7.99 -4.35
N ASP A 255 13.43 -8.31 -3.22
CA ASP A 255 14.87 -8.59 -3.15
C ASP A 255 15.24 -9.84 -3.96
N ALA A 256 14.53 -10.94 -3.77
CA ALA A 256 14.74 -12.20 -4.49
C ALA A 256 14.55 -12.06 -6.01
N MET A 257 13.67 -11.14 -6.45
CA MET A 257 13.49 -10.80 -7.86
C MET A 257 14.58 -9.86 -8.40
N GLY A 258 15.46 -9.31 -7.55
CA GLY A 258 16.48 -8.33 -7.94
C GLY A 258 15.91 -6.97 -8.38
N VAL A 259 14.66 -6.64 -8.01
CA VAL A 259 13.99 -5.40 -8.45
C VAL A 259 13.92 -4.33 -7.35
N ARG A 260 14.31 -4.65 -6.10
CA ARG A 260 14.23 -3.73 -4.97
C ARG A 260 14.85 -2.37 -5.26
N GLY A 261 16.07 -2.33 -5.84
CA GLY A 261 16.80 -1.10 -6.16
C GLY A 261 16.14 -0.22 -7.23
N ASN A 262 15.17 -0.75 -7.99
CA ASN A 262 14.35 -0.01 -8.96
C ASN A 262 12.87 0.01 -8.57
N THR A 263 12.57 -0.03 -7.26
CA THR A 263 11.19 -0.02 -6.74
C THR A 263 11.05 1.08 -5.70
N LEU A 264 10.13 2.01 -5.93
CA LEU A 264 9.69 2.95 -4.91
C LEU A 264 8.66 2.24 -4.02
N ILE A 265 8.98 2.09 -2.74
CA ILE A 265 8.07 1.53 -1.73
C ILE A 265 7.60 2.67 -0.84
N ILE A 266 6.28 2.82 -0.71
CA ILE A 266 5.64 3.81 0.16
C ILE A 266 4.85 3.04 1.22
N TYR A 267 5.13 3.30 2.49
CA TYR A 267 4.34 2.82 3.62
C TYR A 267 3.59 3.99 4.27
N ALA A 268 2.29 3.81 4.50
CA ALA A 268 1.43 4.80 5.15
C ALA A 268 0.24 4.14 5.85
N SER A 269 -0.50 4.92 6.66
CA SER A 269 -1.83 4.56 7.13
C SER A 269 -2.89 5.40 6.42
N ASP A 270 -4.10 4.84 6.22
CA ASP A 270 -5.19 5.59 5.61
C ASP A 270 -5.77 6.65 6.55
N ASN A 271 -5.70 6.46 7.85
CA ASN A 271 -6.01 7.43 8.91
C ASN A 271 -5.27 7.06 10.20
N GLY A 272 -5.56 7.73 11.30
CA GLY A 272 -5.01 7.43 12.62
C GLY A 272 -5.69 6.24 13.31
N SER A 273 -5.13 5.82 14.44
CA SER A 273 -5.72 4.78 15.29
C SER A 273 -7.01 5.26 15.97
N TYR A 274 -7.92 4.31 16.19
CA TYR A 274 -9.08 4.51 17.05
C TYR A 274 -8.73 4.46 18.55
N LEU A 275 -7.47 4.16 18.90
CA LEU A 275 -6.93 4.25 20.26
C LEU A 275 -6.23 5.59 20.43
N ASP A 276 -6.71 6.41 21.36
CA ASP A 276 -6.27 7.81 21.51
C ASP A 276 -4.78 7.96 21.80
N ASP A 277 -4.20 7.05 22.59
CA ASP A 277 -2.79 7.06 22.98
C ASP A 277 -1.82 6.67 21.86
N ARG A 278 -2.33 6.14 20.76
CA ARG A 278 -1.54 5.65 19.61
C ARG A 278 -1.28 6.72 18.54
N ASN A 279 -1.97 7.82 18.59
CA ASN A 279 -1.81 8.91 17.62
C ASN A 279 -0.73 9.94 18.01
N GLY A 280 -0.13 9.82 19.20
CA GLY A 280 0.83 10.79 19.70
C GLY A 280 0.16 12.17 19.94
N ASN A 281 0.79 13.22 19.38
CA ASN A 281 0.24 14.59 19.44
C ASN A 281 -0.59 14.92 18.19
N LEU A 282 -0.77 13.98 17.28
CA LEU A 282 -1.54 14.13 16.04
C LEU A 282 -3.01 13.79 16.31
N ARG A 283 -3.93 14.59 15.77
CA ARG A 283 -5.38 14.39 15.85
C ARG A 283 -6.04 14.57 14.50
#